data_b7b86cfecc9f6d32c5ca9b8f94097bb1
#
_entry.id   b7b86cfecc9f6d32c5ca9b8f94097bb1
#
_cell.length_a   1.000
_cell.length_b   1.000
_cell.length_c   1.000
_cell.angle_alpha   90.00
_cell.angle_beta   90.00
_cell.angle_gamma   90.00
#
_symmetry.space_group_name_H-M   'P 1'
#
loop_
_entity.id
_entity.type
_entity.pdbx_description
1 polymer ?
#
loop_
_entity_poly.entity_id
_entity_poly.type
_entity_poly.pdbx_seq_one_letter_code
_entity_poly.pdbx_strand_id
1 'polypeptide(L)'
;GMHTHVSLFEGEKNAFYDDKAELNLSTVGRQFIAGILKHAAEITAVTNQWVNSYKRLQGGGEAPSIINWGHNDRGALVRIPMYKPNKENSTRIEFRSPDSACNPYLAYAVMIAAGLKGIEKKYVLEPSTNTQLLPSNLEEAITVMEKSDLVRETLGEHVFEYFLRNKRSEWQDYRRQVSAYELDRYLPVL
;
A
#
# COMPACT_ATOMS: atom_id res chain seq x y z
N GLY A 1 -5.02 -5.49 9.97
CA GLY A 1 -4.51 -5.46 8.59
C GLY A 1 -5.18 -6.47 7.67
N MET A 2 -5.24 -6.14 6.41
CA MET A 2 -5.66 -7.04 5.34
C MET A 2 -4.48 -7.24 4.39
N HIS A 3 -3.57 -8.14 4.77
CA HIS A 3 -2.40 -8.41 3.94
C HIS A 3 -2.82 -9.07 2.64
N THR A 4 -2.44 -8.48 1.51
CA THR A 4 -2.86 -8.92 0.19
C THR A 4 -1.71 -9.61 -0.53
N HIS A 5 -1.91 -10.89 -0.87
CA HIS A 5 -0.96 -11.66 -1.65
C HIS A 5 -1.30 -11.55 -3.13
N VAL A 6 -0.28 -11.31 -3.96
CA VAL A 6 -0.42 -11.14 -5.41
C VAL A 6 0.62 -11.98 -6.13
N SER A 7 0.19 -12.62 -7.20
CA SER A 7 1.03 -13.21 -8.24
C SER A 7 0.40 -12.94 -9.61
N LEU A 8 1.21 -12.88 -10.66
CA LEU A 8 0.73 -12.80 -12.04
C LEU A 8 1.05 -14.10 -12.76
N PHE A 9 0.15 -14.52 -13.63
CA PHE A 9 0.31 -15.70 -14.43
C PHE A 9 0.17 -15.36 -15.92
N GLU A 10 1.01 -15.98 -16.72
CA GLU A 10 0.87 -16.04 -18.17
C GLU A 10 0.48 -17.48 -18.54
N GLY A 11 -0.81 -17.68 -18.79
CA GLY A 11 -1.38 -19.02 -18.82
C GLY A 11 -1.23 -19.73 -17.48
N GLU A 12 -0.54 -20.86 -17.44
CA GLU A 12 -0.27 -21.64 -16.22
C GLU A 12 1.07 -21.30 -15.56
N LYS A 13 1.90 -20.46 -16.19
CA LYS A 13 3.23 -20.11 -15.70
C LYS A 13 3.15 -18.87 -14.81
N ASN A 14 3.70 -19.01 -13.59
CA ASN A 14 3.85 -17.87 -12.69
C ASN A 14 4.91 -16.88 -13.22
N ALA A 15 4.48 -15.68 -13.60
CA ALA A 15 5.34 -14.64 -14.15
C ALA A 15 6.31 -14.03 -13.14
N PHE A 16 6.06 -14.21 -11.83
CA PHE A 16 6.96 -13.74 -10.78
C PHE A 16 8.12 -14.68 -10.49
N TYR A 17 8.08 -15.92 -10.99
CA TYR A 17 9.12 -16.91 -10.73
C TYR A 17 10.21 -16.92 -11.79
N ASP A 18 11.47 -17.00 -11.35
CA ASP A 18 12.65 -17.26 -12.18
C ASP A 18 13.68 -18.01 -11.34
N ASP A 19 13.99 -19.23 -11.73
CA ASP A 19 14.92 -20.14 -11.01
C ASP A 19 16.37 -19.64 -10.97
N LYS A 20 16.75 -18.75 -11.90
CA LYS A 20 18.09 -18.18 -12.01
C LYS A 20 18.23 -16.82 -11.33
N ALA A 21 17.13 -16.22 -10.95
CA ALA A 21 17.13 -14.91 -10.32
C ALA A 21 17.34 -15.00 -8.79
N GLU A 22 17.94 -13.98 -8.23
CA GLU A 22 18.02 -13.82 -6.77
C GLU A 22 16.62 -13.85 -6.16
N LEU A 23 16.47 -14.55 -5.01
CA LEU A 23 15.18 -14.79 -4.34
C LEU A 23 14.16 -15.57 -5.19
N ASN A 24 14.57 -16.19 -6.29
CA ASN A 24 13.71 -16.80 -7.30
C ASN A 24 12.64 -15.84 -7.84
N LEU A 25 12.91 -14.53 -7.80
CA LEU A 25 12.00 -13.48 -8.21
C LEU A 25 12.41 -12.91 -9.57
N SER A 26 11.52 -13.06 -10.55
CA SER A 26 11.74 -12.62 -11.92
C SER A 26 11.85 -11.07 -12.04
N THR A 27 12.35 -10.61 -13.18
CA THR A 27 12.33 -9.18 -13.53
C THR A 27 10.92 -8.59 -13.47
N VAL A 28 9.90 -9.35 -13.92
CA VAL A 28 8.48 -8.93 -13.85
C VAL A 28 8.04 -8.74 -12.41
N GLY A 29 8.36 -9.69 -11.52
CA GLY A 29 8.06 -9.56 -10.09
C GLY A 29 8.75 -8.35 -9.45
N ARG A 30 10.03 -8.12 -9.77
CA ARG A 30 10.79 -6.96 -9.28
C ARG A 30 10.19 -5.63 -9.76
N GLN A 31 9.82 -5.55 -11.03
CA GLN A 31 9.19 -4.35 -11.60
C GLN A 31 7.81 -4.09 -10.99
N PHE A 32 7.04 -5.14 -10.73
CA PHE A 32 5.75 -5.02 -10.06
C PHE A 32 5.89 -4.48 -8.63
N ILE A 33 6.85 -4.98 -7.85
CA ILE A 33 7.17 -4.44 -6.52
C ILE A 33 7.58 -2.98 -6.62
N ALA A 34 8.49 -2.64 -7.54
CA ALA A 34 8.94 -1.27 -7.74
C ALA A 34 7.77 -0.32 -8.06
N GLY A 35 6.80 -0.79 -8.84
CA GLY A 35 5.56 -0.06 -9.13
C GLY A 35 4.73 0.21 -7.88
N ILE A 36 4.49 -0.82 -7.06
CA ILE A 36 3.77 -0.66 -5.78
C ILE A 36 4.50 0.33 -4.87
N LEU A 37 5.81 0.20 -4.70
CA LEU A 37 6.58 1.09 -3.83
C LEU A 37 6.54 2.53 -4.30
N LYS A 38 6.69 2.78 -5.61
CA LYS A 38 6.68 4.12 -6.18
C LYS A 38 5.34 4.83 -5.96
N HIS A 39 4.24 4.10 -6.08
CA HIS A 39 2.88 4.64 -5.97
C HIS A 39 2.24 4.37 -4.58
N ALA A 40 3.00 3.83 -3.62
CA ALA A 40 2.48 3.45 -2.31
C ALA A 40 1.74 4.59 -1.60
N ALA A 41 2.34 5.78 -1.54
CA ALA A 41 1.73 6.94 -0.89
C ALA A 41 0.46 7.40 -1.61
N GLU A 42 0.43 7.31 -2.94
CA GLU A 42 -0.70 7.72 -3.78
C GLU A 42 -1.94 6.85 -3.56
N ILE A 43 -1.74 5.54 -3.38
CA ILE A 43 -2.83 4.56 -3.21
C ILE A 43 -3.26 4.39 -1.74
N THR A 44 -2.52 4.99 -0.78
CA THR A 44 -2.76 4.79 0.65
C THR A 44 -4.16 5.22 1.09
N ALA A 45 -4.70 6.35 0.59
CA ALA A 45 -6.05 6.77 0.93
C ALA A 45 -7.12 5.73 0.56
N VAL A 46 -6.91 4.96 -0.53
CA VAL A 46 -7.82 3.92 -0.99
C VAL A 46 -7.65 2.63 -0.19
N THR A 47 -6.42 2.23 0.12
CA THR A 47 -6.11 1.00 0.85
C THR A 47 -6.29 1.14 2.36
N ASN A 48 -6.28 2.37 2.88
CA ASN A 48 -6.37 2.75 4.30
C ASN A 48 -7.30 3.95 4.45
N GLN A 49 -8.61 3.72 4.26
CA GLN A 49 -9.57 4.79 3.98
C GLN A 49 -10.19 5.49 5.19
N TRP A 50 -9.93 5.03 6.41
CA TRP A 50 -10.47 5.62 7.63
C TRP A 50 -9.41 6.42 8.39
N VAL A 51 -9.85 7.46 9.13
CA VAL A 51 -8.96 8.15 10.08
C VAL A 51 -8.24 7.18 11.00
N ASN A 52 -8.93 6.15 11.44
CA ASN A 52 -8.38 5.12 12.33
C ASN A 52 -7.32 4.22 11.68
N SER A 53 -7.32 4.10 10.34
CA SER A 53 -6.35 3.29 9.60
C SER A 53 -4.91 3.71 9.89
N TYR A 54 -4.67 5.00 10.03
CA TYR A 54 -3.34 5.60 10.23
C TYR A 54 -2.77 5.39 11.63
N LYS A 55 -3.60 5.05 12.61
CA LYS A 55 -3.12 4.65 13.94
C LYS A 55 -2.33 3.34 13.90
N ARG A 56 -2.64 2.47 12.94
CA ARG A 56 -1.89 1.23 12.70
C ARG A 56 -0.56 1.52 11.97
N LEU A 57 -0.53 2.48 11.06
CA LEU A 57 0.63 2.78 10.19
C LEU A 57 1.68 3.68 10.86
N GLN A 58 1.71 3.75 12.19
CA GLN A 58 2.66 4.58 12.95
C GLN A 58 4.03 3.92 13.18
N GLY A 59 4.21 2.69 12.70
CA GLY A 59 5.41 1.91 13.00
C GLY A 59 5.36 1.25 14.38
N GLY A 60 6.27 0.33 14.58
CA GLY A 60 6.29 -0.54 15.77
C GLY A 60 5.41 -1.79 15.59
N GLY A 61 6.00 -2.96 15.70
CA GLY A 61 5.32 -4.22 15.45
C GLY A 61 5.33 -4.63 13.97
N GLU A 62 4.27 -5.32 13.53
CA GLU A 62 4.19 -5.90 12.17
C GLU A 62 3.49 -5.00 11.15
N ALA A 63 3.15 -3.75 11.49
CA ALA A 63 2.52 -2.81 10.58
C ALA A 63 3.58 -1.93 9.88
N PRO A 64 3.57 -1.84 8.55
CA PRO A 64 4.54 -1.01 7.84
C PRO A 64 4.24 0.48 8.03
N SER A 65 5.29 1.28 8.20
CA SER A 65 5.24 2.74 8.14
C SER A 65 6.18 3.32 7.09
N ILE A 66 7.15 2.53 6.64
CA ILE A 66 8.17 2.91 5.66
C ILE A 66 7.84 2.28 4.32
N ILE A 67 8.06 3.02 3.23
CA ILE A 67 7.91 2.53 1.86
C ILE A 67 9.16 1.73 1.50
N ASN A 68 9.15 0.45 1.81
CA ASN A 68 10.27 -0.46 1.59
C ASN A 68 9.79 -1.86 1.19
N TRP A 69 10.74 -2.72 0.87
CA TRP A 69 10.48 -4.14 0.65
C TRP A 69 11.48 -4.99 1.44
N GLY A 70 11.14 -6.26 1.65
CA GLY A 70 12.04 -7.17 2.33
C GLY A 70 11.74 -8.64 2.04
N HIS A 71 12.79 -9.46 2.04
CA HIS A 71 12.66 -10.91 1.96
C HIS A 71 12.33 -11.46 3.34
N ASN A 72 11.17 -12.11 3.45
CA ASN A 72 10.67 -12.69 4.70
C ASN A 72 10.55 -11.70 5.89
N ASP A 73 10.61 -10.40 5.62
CA ASP A 73 10.52 -9.33 6.62
C ASP A 73 9.05 -8.95 6.86
N ARG A 74 8.58 -9.10 8.09
CA ARG A 74 7.20 -8.76 8.48
C ARG A 74 6.99 -7.27 8.78
N GLY A 75 8.05 -6.49 8.88
CA GLY A 75 8.01 -5.03 9.01
C GLY A 75 7.94 -4.31 7.67
N ALA A 76 8.31 -4.97 6.58
CA ALA A 76 8.34 -4.36 5.25
C ALA A 76 6.94 -4.10 4.69
N LEU A 77 6.80 -3.02 3.90
CA LEU A 77 5.58 -2.68 3.18
C LEU A 77 5.24 -3.74 2.13
N VAL A 78 6.22 -4.16 1.35
CA VAL A 78 6.09 -5.27 0.42
C VAL A 78 7.03 -6.38 0.86
N ARG A 79 6.46 -7.49 1.27
CA ARG A 79 7.21 -8.68 1.67
C ARG A 79 7.26 -9.69 0.53
N ILE A 80 8.44 -10.25 0.29
CA ILE A 80 8.63 -11.42 -0.55
C ILE A 80 8.67 -12.63 0.40
N PRO A 81 7.62 -13.49 0.42
CA PRO A 81 7.63 -14.70 1.23
C PRO A 81 8.72 -15.66 0.80
N MET A 82 9.18 -16.48 1.74
CA MET A 82 10.18 -17.52 1.45
C MET A 82 9.69 -18.47 0.35
N TYR A 83 10.54 -18.68 -0.66
CA TYR A 83 10.32 -19.70 -1.67
C TYR A 83 10.40 -21.10 -1.06
N LYS A 84 9.50 -21.98 -1.49
CA LYS A 84 9.52 -23.39 -1.13
C LYS A 84 9.92 -24.20 -2.36
N PRO A 85 10.96 -25.06 -2.27
CA PRO A 85 11.39 -25.88 -3.40
C PRO A 85 10.22 -26.66 -4.04
N ASN A 86 10.20 -26.74 -5.36
CA ASN A 86 9.18 -27.39 -6.19
C ASN A 86 7.76 -26.77 -6.03
N LYS A 87 7.69 -25.47 -5.72
CA LYS A 87 6.42 -24.71 -5.61
C LYS A 87 6.48 -23.38 -6.36
N GLU A 88 6.96 -23.40 -7.61
CA GLU A 88 7.14 -22.23 -8.47
C GLU A 88 5.84 -21.40 -8.58
N ASN A 89 4.71 -22.09 -8.72
CA ASN A 89 3.40 -21.47 -8.80
C ASN A 89 2.95 -20.78 -7.50
N SER A 90 3.65 -21.00 -6.38
CA SER A 90 3.37 -20.32 -5.12
C SER A 90 4.17 -19.03 -4.93
N THR A 91 5.07 -18.67 -5.86
CA THR A 91 5.83 -17.41 -5.80
C THR A 91 4.88 -16.23 -5.88
N ARG A 92 5.01 -15.32 -4.91
CA ARG A 92 4.10 -14.19 -4.74
C ARG A 92 4.77 -13.08 -3.95
N ILE A 93 4.17 -11.93 -4.00
CA ILE A 93 4.47 -10.82 -3.08
C ILE A 93 3.32 -10.66 -2.09
N GLU A 94 3.58 -10.01 -0.98
CA GLU A 94 2.59 -9.65 0.04
C GLU A 94 2.64 -8.14 0.27
N PHE A 95 1.56 -7.43 -0.07
CA PHE A 95 1.40 -6.00 0.22
C PHE A 95 0.71 -5.86 1.57
N ARG A 96 1.35 -5.18 2.52
CA ARG A 96 1.02 -5.30 3.94
C ARG A 96 0.35 -4.08 4.56
N SER A 97 0.32 -2.93 3.87
CA SER A 97 -0.36 -1.74 4.40
C SER A 97 -1.88 -1.81 4.40
N PRO A 98 -2.58 -2.43 3.42
CA PRO A 98 -4.04 -2.40 3.39
C PRO A 98 -4.67 -2.88 4.69
N ASP A 99 -5.81 -2.35 5.06
CA ASP A 99 -6.61 -2.80 6.18
C ASP A 99 -8.01 -3.28 5.75
N SER A 100 -8.68 -3.97 6.65
CA SER A 100 -9.99 -4.58 6.38
C SER A 100 -11.13 -3.58 6.21
N ALA A 101 -10.87 -2.28 6.45
CA ALA A 101 -11.86 -1.23 6.23
C ALA A 101 -11.94 -0.78 4.77
N CYS A 102 -10.91 -1.08 3.94
CA CYS A 102 -10.91 -0.69 2.54
C CYS A 102 -12.00 -1.40 1.74
N ASN A 103 -12.47 -0.75 0.68
CA ASN A 103 -13.23 -1.43 -0.36
C ASN A 103 -12.26 -2.31 -1.17
N PRO A 104 -12.38 -3.66 -1.13
CA PRO A 104 -11.41 -4.54 -1.78
C PRO A 104 -11.36 -4.37 -3.29
N TYR A 105 -12.45 -4.04 -3.94
CA TYR A 105 -12.48 -3.81 -5.39
C TYR A 105 -11.62 -2.60 -5.78
N LEU A 106 -11.76 -1.48 -5.05
CA LEU A 106 -10.97 -0.28 -5.29
C LEU A 106 -9.51 -0.49 -4.90
N ALA A 107 -9.26 -1.13 -3.75
CA ALA A 107 -7.91 -1.42 -3.26
C ALA A 107 -7.14 -2.31 -4.23
N TYR A 108 -7.77 -3.38 -4.74
CA TYR A 108 -7.11 -4.26 -5.72
C TYR A 108 -6.89 -3.56 -7.06
N ALA A 109 -7.85 -2.74 -7.51
CA ALA A 109 -7.69 -1.98 -8.75
C ALA A 109 -6.45 -1.08 -8.70
N VAL A 110 -6.30 -0.23 -7.68
CA VAL A 110 -5.15 0.69 -7.57
C VAL A 110 -3.84 -0.04 -7.31
N MET A 111 -3.86 -1.15 -6.56
CA MET A 111 -2.67 -1.96 -6.29
C MET A 111 -2.16 -2.65 -7.58
N ILE A 112 -3.08 -3.26 -8.36
CA ILE A 112 -2.72 -3.89 -9.63
C ILE A 112 -2.24 -2.84 -10.62
N ALA A 113 -2.93 -1.70 -10.72
CA ALA A 113 -2.51 -0.61 -11.61
C ALA A 113 -1.11 -0.11 -11.26
N ALA A 114 -0.79 0.08 -9.98
CA ALA A 114 0.54 0.48 -9.52
C ALA A 114 1.61 -0.55 -9.93
N GLY A 115 1.35 -1.83 -9.68
CA GLY A 115 2.28 -2.90 -10.06
C GLY A 115 2.47 -3.03 -11.57
N LEU A 116 1.39 -2.98 -12.36
CA LEU A 116 1.45 -3.04 -13.82
C LEU A 116 2.17 -1.82 -14.40
N LYS A 117 2.00 -0.62 -13.80
CA LYS A 117 2.75 0.57 -14.18
C LYS A 117 4.25 0.38 -14.01
N GLY A 118 4.66 -0.33 -12.95
CA GLY A 118 6.06 -0.70 -12.74
C GLY A 118 6.61 -1.58 -13.87
N ILE A 119 5.84 -2.55 -14.34
CA ILE A 119 6.20 -3.41 -15.49
C ILE A 119 6.24 -2.59 -16.79
N GLU A 120 5.19 -1.82 -17.08
CA GLU A 120 5.08 -0.98 -18.27
C GLU A 120 6.26 -0.01 -18.41
N LYS A 121 6.60 0.66 -17.31
CA LYS A 121 7.68 1.66 -17.25
C LYS A 121 9.05 1.05 -16.92
N LYS A 122 9.14 -0.26 -16.75
CA LYS A 122 10.37 -0.98 -16.41
C LYS A 122 11.08 -0.37 -15.19
N TYR A 123 10.32 -0.10 -14.13
CA TYR A 123 10.90 0.48 -12.92
C TYR A 123 11.94 -0.47 -12.32
N VAL A 124 13.01 0.12 -11.82
CA VAL A 124 14.07 -0.62 -11.13
C VAL A 124 13.69 -0.77 -9.66
N LEU A 125 13.78 -1.99 -9.14
CA LEU A 125 13.63 -2.25 -7.72
C LEU A 125 14.94 -1.91 -7.01
N GLU A 126 14.96 -0.73 -6.39
CA GLU A 126 16.11 -0.26 -5.62
C GLU A 126 16.32 -1.10 -4.34
N PRO A 127 17.54 -1.12 -3.79
CA PRO A 127 17.80 -1.73 -2.48
C PRO A 127 16.86 -1.19 -1.40
N SER A 128 16.52 -2.03 -0.43
CA SER A 128 15.57 -1.70 0.66
C SER A 128 16.17 -0.76 1.72
N THR A 129 16.77 0.33 1.29
CA THR A 129 17.35 1.36 2.16
C THR A 129 16.50 2.62 2.26
N ASN A 130 15.31 2.60 1.67
CA ASN A 130 14.41 3.75 1.66
C ASN A 130 13.90 4.07 3.08
N THR A 131 13.87 5.35 3.42
CA THR A 131 13.36 5.87 4.69
C THR A 131 12.09 6.70 4.51
N GLN A 132 11.55 6.78 3.27
CA GLN A 132 10.31 7.49 2.99
C GLN A 132 9.16 6.84 3.74
N LEU A 133 8.39 7.66 4.46
CA LEU A 133 7.22 7.20 5.21
C LEU A 133 5.96 7.16 4.32
N LEU A 134 5.05 6.27 4.68
CA LEU A 134 3.66 6.36 4.25
C LEU A 134 3.00 7.62 4.85
N PRO A 135 1.93 8.14 4.25
CA PRO A 135 1.14 9.20 4.87
C PRO A 135 0.76 8.84 6.31
N SER A 136 0.91 9.79 7.23
CA SER A 136 0.72 9.58 8.67
C SER A 136 -0.73 9.76 9.14
N ASN A 137 -1.57 10.35 8.29
CA ASN A 137 -2.98 10.61 8.55
C ASN A 137 -3.79 10.66 7.25
N LEU A 138 -5.12 10.68 7.39
CA LEU A 138 -6.02 10.69 6.24
C LEU A 138 -5.88 11.96 5.38
N GLU A 139 -5.62 13.13 5.96
CA GLU A 139 -5.46 14.38 5.21
C GLU A 139 -4.25 14.35 4.28
N GLU A 140 -3.11 13.88 4.81
CA GLU A 140 -1.90 13.70 4.00
C GLU A 140 -2.14 12.72 2.85
N ALA A 141 -2.78 11.58 3.13
CA ALA A 141 -3.07 10.57 2.11
C ALA A 141 -4.01 11.10 1.02
N ILE A 142 -5.05 11.86 1.38
CA ILE A 142 -5.96 12.53 0.43
C ILE A 142 -5.17 13.54 -0.42
N THR A 143 -4.30 14.32 0.20
CA THR A 143 -3.51 15.35 -0.49
C THR A 143 -2.55 14.73 -1.53
N VAL A 144 -1.98 13.57 -1.22
CA VAL A 144 -1.13 12.83 -2.16
C VAL A 144 -1.97 12.19 -3.26
N MET A 145 -3.07 11.53 -2.91
CA MET A 145 -3.99 10.88 -3.86
C MET A 145 -4.53 11.87 -4.88
N GLU A 146 -4.90 13.08 -4.46
CA GLU A 146 -5.49 14.13 -5.32
C GLU A 146 -4.60 14.48 -6.53
N LYS A 147 -3.29 14.35 -6.36
CA LYS A 147 -2.28 14.65 -7.38
C LYS A 147 -1.89 13.44 -8.21
N SER A 148 -2.50 12.28 -7.94
CA SER A 148 -2.12 11.03 -8.59
C SER A 148 -2.92 10.80 -9.86
N ASP A 149 -2.25 10.92 -11.00
CA ASP A 149 -2.81 10.50 -12.30
C ASP A 149 -3.12 9.00 -12.30
N LEU A 150 -2.26 8.17 -11.69
CA LEU A 150 -2.48 6.73 -11.61
C LEU A 150 -3.81 6.38 -10.93
N VAL A 151 -4.10 6.98 -9.79
CA VAL A 151 -5.34 6.68 -9.04
C VAL A 151 -6.55 7.23 -9.79
N ARG A 152 -6.44 8.45 -10.35
CA ARG A 152 -7.50 9.06 -11.15
C ARG A 152 -7.85 8.20 -12.38
N GLU A 153 -6.85 7.79 -13.16
CA GLU A 153 -7.05 6.92 -14.33
C GLU A 153 -7.65 5.56 -13.94
N THR A 154 -7.20 4.98 -12.83
CA THR A 154 -7.64 3.66 -12.38
C THR A 154 -9.09 3.65 -11.90
N LEU A 155 -9.48 4.64 -11.11
CA LEU A 155 -10.84 4.71 -10.53
C LEU A 155 -11.84 5.35 -11.50
N GLY A 156 -11.37 6.11 -12.46
CA GLY A 156 -12.17 6.98 -13.30
C GLY A 156 -12.62 8.24 -12.54
N GLU A 157 -12.86 9.31 -13.29
CA GLU A 157 -13.10 10.66 -12.75
C GLU A 157 -14.23 10.68 -11.70
N HIS A 158 -15.35 10.03 -11.99
CA HIS A 158 -16.52 10.04 -11.11
C HIS A 158 -16.23 9.42 -9.73
N VAL A 159 -15.64 8.23 -9.70
CA VAL A 159 -15.32 7.53 -8.43
C VAL A 159 -14.22 8.26 -7.69
N PHE A 160 -13.21 8.75 -8.40
CA PHE A 160 -12.09 9.50 -7.83
C PHE A 160 -12.56 10.77 -7.11
N GLU A 161 -13.34 11.62 -7.77
CA GLU A 161 -13.86 12.87 -7.19
C GLU A 161 -14.84 12.60 -6.03
N TYR A 162 -15.71 11.60 -6.17
CA TYR A 162 -16.62 11.21 -5.09
C TYR A 162 -15.85 10.74 -3.85
N PHE A 163 -14.81 9.91 -4.06
CA PHE A 163 -13.99 9.39 -2.98
C PHE A 163 -13.26 10.53 -2.25
N LEU A 164 -12.61 11.43 -2.98
CA LEU A 164 -11.92 12.58 -2.39
C LEU A 164 -12.88 13.45 -1.56
N ARG A 165 -14.03 13.79 -2.11
CA ARG A 165 -15.04 14.60 -1.41
C ARG A 165 -15.53 13.91 -0.14
N ASN A 166 -15.82 12.62 -0.20
CA ASN A 166 -16.26 11.83 0.95
C ASN A 166 -15.19 11.80 2.06
N LYS A 167 -13.93 11.53 1.69
CA LYS A 167 -12.84 11.42 2.67
C LYS A 167 -12.44 12.78 3.26
N ARG A 168 -12.55 13.86 2.50
CA ARG A 168 -12.40 15.22 3.03
C ARG A 168 -13.48 15.56 4.05
N SER A 169 -14.73 15.21 3.79
CA SER A 169 -15.81 15.38 4.76
C SER A 169 -15.54 14.61 6.04
N GLU A 170 -15.16 13.34 5.95
CA GLU A 170 -14.81 12.49 7.10
C GLU A 170 -13.67 13.12 7.93
N TRP A 171 -12.61 13.62 7.27
CA TRP A 171 -11.51 14.27 7.95
C TRP A 171 -11.95 15.56 8.64
N GLN A 172 -12.75 16.41 7.99
CA GLN A 172 -13.26 17.65 8.58
C GLN A 172 -14.17 17.39 9.78
N ASP A 173 -14.96 16.34 9.74
CA ASP A 173 -15.82 15.96 10.87
C ASP A 173 -14.98 15.43 12.04
N TYR A 174 -13.99 14.58 11.75
CA TYR A 174 -13.09 14.03 12.76
C TYR A 174 -12.27 15.10 13.47
N ARG A 175 -11.65 16.03 12.75
CA ARG A 175 -10.77 17.06 13.33
C ARG A 175 -11.49 18.07 14.24
N ARG A 176 -12.81 18.07 14.25
CA ARG A 176 -13.64 18.90 15.14
C ARG A 176 -14.02 18.17 16.43
N GLN A 177 -13.76 16.86 16.50
CA GLN A 177 -14.11 16.08 17.68
C GLN A 177 -13.11 16.34 18.80
N VAL A 178 -13.61 16.55 20.00
CA VAL A 178 -12.80 16.59 21.21
C VAL A 178 -12.71 15.16 21.73
N SER A 179 -11.50 14.64 21.80
CA SER A 179 -11.25 13.27 22.23
C SER A 179 -11.21 13.15 23.77
N ALA A 180 -11.46 11.94 24.29
CA ALA A 180 -11.29 11.67 25.71
C ALA A 180 -9.87 11.99 26.18
N TYR A 181 -8.85 11.71 25.36
CA TYR A 181 -7.47 12.07 25.66
C TYR A 181 -7.28 13.58 25.87
N GLU A 182 -7.89 14.41 25.05
CA GLU A 182 -7.80 15.89 25.19
C GLU A 182 -8.49 16.36 26.46
N LEU A 183 -9.67 15.80 26.77
CA LEU A 183 -10.39 16.14 28.01
C LEU A 183 -9.58 15.72 29.24
N ASP A 184 -9.09 14.50 29.30
CA ASP A 184 -8.32 13.97 30.41
C ASP A 184 -6.98 14.71 30.60
N ARG A 185 -6.36 15.13 29.50
CA ARG A 185 -5.04 15.76 29.50
C ARG A 185 -5.08 17.24 29.81
N TYR A 186 -6.04 17.95 29.25
CA TYR A 186 -6.03 19.43 29.26
C TYR A 186 -7.03 20.03 30.25
N LEU A 187 -8.20 19.44 30.45
CA LEU A 187 -9.20 20.00 31.35
C LEU A 187 -8.71 20.17 32.81
N PRO A 188 -7.89 19.25 33.39
CA PRO A 188 -7.40 19.44 34.75
C PRO A 188 -6.38 20.57 34.93
N VAL A 189 -5.87 21.15 33.85
CA VAL A 189 -4.82 22.21 33.89
C VAL A 189 -5.34 23.58 33.43
N LEU A 190 -6.63 23.68 33.09
CA LEU A 190 -7.31 24.93 32.80
C LEU A 190 -7.82 25.58 34.09
#